data_038741fb5f69952fd8f23daef5af405a
#
_entry.id   038741fb5f69952fd8f23daef5af405a
#
_cell.length_a   1.000
_cell.length_b   1.000
_cell.length_c   1.000
_cell.angle_alpha   90.00
_cell.angle_beta   90.00
_cell.angle_gamma   90.00
#
_symmetry.space_group_name_H-M   'P 1'
#
loop_
_entity.id
_entity.type
_entity.pdbx_description
1 polymer ?
#
loop_
_entity_poly.entity_id
_entity_poly.type
_entity_poly.pdbx_seq_one_letter_code
_entity_poly.pdbx_strand_id
1 'polypeptide(L)'
;MKNRRFVLSSAAALASGVMLAARRSQAAVVATGPALSVDERALHAINRLGYGPRPADATAMAAQGADKWLERFLTEQLEPRRLPQPQDLSARLAGLDVLKLGQAELLGRYREAVKAAREARREQAQGMKADADALNAVREKVRPLVAQAATARLSRALQSPAQLEEVMTEFWFNHFNVFAGKNAVGVLVADYEQRAIRPHVLGRFRDMLGATARHPAMLIYLDNAQSVVAGYEPPQRARRFLAERPELKARVPSGLNENYARELMELHTLGVDGGYAQRDVTELARMLTGWGLDTRKALVGGTGDLFAFDARKHDAGSKTWLGQTVQGGGQAEGEHALDVLAAHPATARHLATKFAQAFVADDPPTSLVQKLADSFKATGGDLREFTRTLIGADEFWSREAYQAKFKTPYQYLLSSLRALDLQPADPRNLLAA
;
A
#
# COMPACT_ATOMS: atom_id res chain seq x y z
N MET A 1 20.48 -40.76 -17.70
CA MET A 1 21.62 -40.04 -18.35
C MET A 1 21.21 -38.64 -18.73
N LYS A 2 22.06 -37.66 -18.36
CA LYS A 2 22.17 -36.23 -18.71
C LYS A 2 21.27 -35.26 -17.94
N ASN A 3 21.89 -34.77 -16.84
CA ASN A 3 21.68 -33.49 -16.15
C ASN A 3 21.77 -32.30 -17.13
N ARG A 4 20.90 -31.33 -16.97
CA ARG A 4 21.18 -29.95 -17.34
C ARG A 4 20.95 -29.03 -16.13
N ARG A 5 22.05 -28.76 -15.41
CA ARG A 5 22.19 -27.61 -14.51
C ARG A 5 22.32 -26.36 -15.37
N PHE A 6 21.47 -25.37 -15.16
CA PHE A 6 21.74 -24.01 -15.60
C PHE A 6 22.55 -23.31 -14.52
N VAL A 7 23.81 -23.07 -14.84
CA VAL A 7 24.73 -22.23 -14.08
C VAL A 7 24.55 -20.81 -14.60
N LEU A 8 24.11 -19.90 -13.78
CA LEU A 8 24.21 -18.47 -14.03
C LEU A 8 25.61 -18.03 -13.61
N SER A 9 26.45 -17.77 -14.58
CA SER A 9 27.80 -17.24 -14.41
C SER A 9 27.75 -15.75 -14.09
N SER A 10 28.29 -15.40 -12.92
CA SER A 10 28.60 -14.03 -12.50
C SER A 10 29.71 -13.47 -13.40
N ALA A 11 29.44 -12.41 -14.15
CA ALA A 11 30.46 -11.59 -14.77
C ALA A 11 30.67 -10.35 -13.88
N ALA A 12 31.67 -10.43 -13.01
CA ALA A 12 32.21 -9.26 -12.33
C ALA A 12 33.09 -8.49 -13.30
N ALA A 13 32.63 -7.35 -13.79
CA ALA A 13 33.44 -6.38 -14.48
C ALA A 13 33.93 -5.35 -13.47
N LEU A 14 35.21 -5.44 -13.13
CA LEU A 14 35.99 -4.38 -12.46
C LEU A 14 36.12 -3.18 -13.41
N ALA A 15 35.38 -2.12 -13.14
CA ALA A 15 35.62 -0.82 -13.70
C ALA A 15 36.05 0.12 -12.56
N SER A 16 37.37 0.29 -12.40
CA SER A 16 37.94 1.35 -11.59
C SER A 16 37.67 2.68 -12.30
N GLY A 17 36.59 3.34 -11.91
CA GLY A 17 36.26 4.69 -12.34
C GLY A 17 36.48 5.66 -11.19
N VAL A 18 37.40 6.57 -11.38
CA VAL A 18 37.75 7.69 -10.53
C VAL A 18 36.51 8.43 -10.06
N MET A 19 36.23 8.39 -8.74
CA MET A 19 35.21 9.24 -8.12
C MET A 19 35.69 10.70 -8.17
N LEU A 20 35.27 11.42 -9.21
CA LEU A 20 35.25 12.88 -9.14
C LEU A 20 34.04 13.24 -8.27
N ALA A 21 34.29 13.51 -7.00
CA ALA A 21 33.30 14.11 -6.10
C ALA A 21 33.02 15.54 -6.60
N ALA A 22 32.11 15.67 -7.51
CA ALA A 22 31.50 16.96 -7.81
C ALA A 22 30.67 17.35 -6.58
N ARG A 23 31.25 18.16 -5.70
CA ARG A 23 30.50 18.97 -4.76
C ARG A 23 29.59 19.88 -5.60
N ARG A 24 28.36 19.41 -5.90
CA ARG A 24 27.31 20.31 -6.34
C ARG A 24 27.03 21.26 -5.20
N SER A 25 27.45 22.50 -5.36
CA SER A 25 27.06 23.60 -4.50
C SER A 25 25.53 23.59 -4.43
N GLN A 26 25.00 23.67 -3.21
CA GLN A 26 23.59 23.97 -2.96
C GLN A 26 23.30 25.41 -3.41
N ALA A 27 23.17 25.60 -4.71
CA ALA A 27 22.52 26.79 -5.21
C ALA A 27 21.05 26.64 -4.86
N ALA A 28 20.51 27.58 -4.07
CA ALA A 28 19.08 27.79 -3.98
C ALA A 28 18.56 27.82 -5.42
N VAL A 29 17.58 27.00 -5.74
CA VAL A 29 16.93 27.00 -7.06
C VAL A 29 16.28 28.38 -7.19
N VAL A 30 16.99 29.29 -7.85
CA VAL A 30 16.41 30.57 -8.28
C VAL A 30 15.43 30.19 -9.36
N ALA A 31 14.13 30.38 -9.12
CA ALA A 31 13.10 30.18 -10.12
C ALA A 31 13.47 30.92 -11.40
N THR A 32 13.78 30.18 -12.46
CA THR A 32 14.33 30.76 -13.72
C THR A 32 13.23 31.21 -14.68
N GLY A 33 11.96 31.10 -14.29
CA GLY A 33 10.79 31.47 -15.11
C GLY A 33 9.82 32.42 -14.41
N PRO A 34 8.87 33.05 -15.17
CA PRO A 34 7.83 33.85 -14.57
C PRO A 34 6.97 33.03 -13.63
N ALA A 35 6.46 33.69 -12.57
CA ALA A 35 5.51 33.07 -11.65
C ALA A 35 4.29 32.48 -12.41
N LEU A 36 3.70 31.42 -11.89
CA LEU A 36 2.47 30.86 -12.46
C LEU A 36 1.35 31.89 -12.37
N SER A 37 0.60 32.05 -13.45
CA SER A 37 -0.67 32.79 -13.40
C SER A 37 -1.66 32.06 -12.49
N VAL A 38 -2.70 32.72 -12.10
CA VAL A 38 -3.73 32.14 -11.24
C VAL A 38 -4.41 30.94 -11.89
N ASP A 39 -4.71 31.02 -13.19
CA ASP A 39 -5.28 29.92 -13.95
C ASP A 39 -4.33 28.74 -14.01
N GLU A 40 -3.04 28.98 -14.22
CA GLU A 40 -2.02 27.92 -14.19
C GLU A 40 -1.92 27.28 -12.81
N ARG A 41 -2.01 28.05 -11.73
CA ARG A 41 -2.03 27.53 -10.35
C ARG A 41 -3.26 26.67 -10.09
N ALA A 42 -4.45 27.10 -10.52
CA ALA A 42 -5.67 26.32 -10.38
C ALA A 42 -5.58 25.00 -11.17
N LEU A 43 -5.09 25.05 -12.41
CA LEU A 43 -4.87 23.88 -13.23
C LEU A 43 -3.79 22.95 -12.64
N HIS A 44 -2.71 23.51 -12.10
CA HIS A 44 -1.67 22.75 -11.40
C HIS A 44 -2.25 22.02 -10.20
N ALA A 45 -2.98 22.71 -9.34
CA ALA A 45 -3.58 22.12 -8.15
C ALA A 45 -4.48 20.93 -8.50
N ILE A 46 -5.43 21.08 -9.43
CA ILE A 46 -6.37 20.02 -9.75
C ILE A 46 -5.72 18.82 -10.48
N ASN A 47 -4.59 19.03 -11.16
CA ASN A 47 -3.82 17.97 -11.80
C ASN A 47 -2.84 17.26 -10.84
N ARG A 48 -2.46 17.90 -9.72
CA ARG A 48 -1.55 17.34 -8.73
C ARG A 48 -2.26 16.73 -7.53
N LEU A 49 -3.30 17.43 -7.06
CA LEU A 49 -4.09 17.06 -5.90
C LEU A 49 -5.40 16.35 -6.31
N GLY A 50 -5.55 16.04 -7.59
CA GLY A 50 -6.67 15.32 -8.17
C GLY A 50 -6.28 14.68 -9.50
N TYR A 51 -7.26 14.06 -10.16
CA TYR A 51 -7.07 13.43 -11.47
C TYR A 51 -7.39 14.35 -12.66
N GLY A 52 -7.29 15.66 -12.46
CA GLY A 52 -7.54 16.66 -13.49
C GLY A 52 -8.98 17.22 -13.48
N PRO A 53 -9.20 18.32 -14.21
CA PRO A 53 -10.47 19.05 -14.21
C PRO A 53 -11.58 18.29 -14.96
N ARG A 54 -12.83 18.55 -14.55
CA ARG A 54 -14.04 18.28 -15.31
C ARG A 54 -14.52 19.56 -16.00
N PRO A 55 -15.43 19.47 -16.99
CA PRO A 55 -16.06 20.64 -17.57
C PRO A 55 -16.73 21.56 -16.53
N ALA A 56 -17.34 20.95 -15.48
CA ALA A 56 -17.92 21.72 -14.38
C ALA A 56 -16.89 22.53 -13.59
N ASP A 57 -15.67 22.03 -13.40
CA ASP A 57 -14.59 22.77 -12.73
C ASP A 57 -14.17 23.98 -13.56
N ALA A 58 -14.01 23.82 -14.87
CA ALA A 58 -13.69 24.93 -15.77
C ALA A 58 -14.79 26.00 -15.78
N THR A 59 -16.07 25.58 -15.81
CA THR A 59 -17.22 26.50 -15.70
C THR A 59 -17.21 27.26 -14.38
N ALA A 60 -16.92 26.55 -13.26
CA ALA A 60 -16.86 27.17 -11.95
C ALA A 60 -15.69 28.16 -11.82
N MET A 61 -14.51 27.84 -12.38
CA MET A 61 -13.35 28.76 -12.43
C MET A 61 -13.70 30.02 -13.22
N ALA A 62 -14.36 29.90 -14.39
CA ALA A 62 -14.77 31.01 -15.19
C ALA A 62 -15.82 31.89 -14.49
N ALA A 63 -16.76 31.31 -13.77
CA ALA A 63 -17.87 32.05 -13.13
C ALA A 63 -17.47 32.81 -11.88
N GLN A 64 -16.57 32.28 -11.04
CA GLN A 64 -16.20 32.85 -9.73
C GLN A 64 -14.78 33.41 -9.68
N GLY A 65 -13.98 33.23 -10.71
CA GLY A 65 -12.54 33.51 -10.76
C GLY A 65 -11.69 32.37 -10.24
N ALA A 66 -10.56 32.13 -10.90
CA ALA A 66 -9.64 31.00 -10.58
C ALA A 66 -9.04 31.13 -9.17
N ASP A 67 -8.82 32.33 -8.65
CA ASP A 67 -8.33 32.57 -7.28
C ASP A 67 -9.26 31.98 -6.23
N LYS A 68 -10.54 32.43 -6.27
CA LYS A 68 -11.54 31.98 -5.30
C LYS A 68 -11.83 30.48 -5.42
N TRP A 69 -11.80 29.97 -6.66
CA TRP A 69 -11.95 28.57 -6.90
C TRP A 69 -10.80 27.78 -6.27
N LEU A 70 -9.56 28.23 -6.48
CA LEU A 70 -8.35 27.59 -5.95
C LEU A 70 -8.35 27.59 -4.42
N GLU A 71 -8.59 28.73 -3.79
CA GLU A 71 -8.65 28.85 -2.32
C GLU A 71 -9.68 27.89 -1.72
N ARG A 72 -10.89 27.90 -2.29
CA ARG A 72 -11.94 26.97 -1.88
C ARG A 72 -11.52 25.51 -2.09
N PHE A 73 -11.00 25.17 -3.28
CA PHE A 73 -10.56 23.81 -3.60
C PHE A 73 -9.53 23.32 -2.58
N LEU A 74 -8.46 24.07 -2.33
CA LEU A 74 -7.41 23.67 -1.39
C LEU A 74 -7.95 23.47 0.04
N THR A 75 -8.85 24.34 0.48
CA THR A 75 -9.47 24.24 1.81
C THR A 75 -10.36 22.99 1.91
N GLU A 76 -11.23 22.79 0.93
CA GLU A 76 -12.18 21.67 0.92
C GLU A 76 -11.47 20.32 0.78
N GLN A 77 -10.40 20.22 -0.02
CA GLN A 77 -9.67 18.99 -0.23
C GLN A 77 -8.95 18.48 1.04
N LEU A 78 -8.57 19.37 1.95
CA LEU A 78 -8.00 19.00 3.24
C LEU A 78 -9.07 18.54 4.26
N GLU A 79 -10.36 18.73 3.94
CA GLU A 79 -11.50 18.36 4.80
C GLU A 79 -12.50 17.47 4.03
N PRO A 80 -12.08 16.30 3.50
CA PRO A 80 -12.89 15.49 2.57
C PRO A 80 -14.23 15.07 3.14
N ARG A 81 -14.35 14.94 4.48
CA ARG A 81 -15.60 14.56 5.15
C ARG A 81 -16.68 15.63 5.05
N ARG A 82 -16.34 16.89 4.71
CA ARG A 82 -17.28 17.98 4.50
C ARG A 82 -17.82 18.02 3.08
N LEU A 83 -17.21 17.30 2.15
CA LEU A 83 -17.63 17.27 0.76
C LEU A 83 -18.75 16.20 0.59
N PRO A 84 -19.95 16.62 0.12
CA PRO A 84 -21.05 15.70 -0.07
C PRO A 84 -20.74 14.73 -1.21
N GLN A 85 -20.86 13.44 -0.93
CA GLN A 85 -20.68 12.42 -1.96
C GLN A 85 -21.89 12.44 -2.92
N PRO A 86 -21.66 12.45 -4.26
CA PRO A 86 -22.73 12.37 -5.25
C PRO A 86 -23.63 11.15 -5.04
N GLN A 87 -24.94 11.32 -5.24
CA GLN A 87 -25.91 10.26 -5.01
C GLN A 87 -25.65 9.05 -5.91
N ASP A 88 -25.31 9.28 -7.19
CA ASP A 88 -25.00 8.21 -8.15
C ASP A 88 -23.78 7.39 -7.74
N LEU A 89 -22.72 8.06 -7.21
CA LEU A 89 -21.57 7.37 -6.66
C LEU A 89 -21.95 6.54 -5.44
N SER A 90 -22.75 7.11 -4.53
CA SER A 90 -23.21 6.42 -3.33
C SER A 90 -24.05 5.18 -3.69
N ALA A 91 -24.97 5.29 -4.65
CA ALA A 91 -25.79 4.19 -5.13
C ALA A 91 -24.92 3.10 -5.79
N ARG A 92 -23.95 3.49 -6.62
CA ARG A 92 -23.04 2.55 -7.28
C ARG A 92 -22.19 1.78 -6.27
N LEU A 93 -21.61 2.46 -5.28
CA LEU A 93 -20.80 1.81 -4.24
C LEU A 93 -21.66 0.89 -3.36
N ALA A 94 -22.88 1.29 -3.02
CA ALA A 94 -23.82 0.47 -2.27
C ALA A 94 -24.21 -0.82 -3.02
N GLY A 95 -24.14 -0.85 -4.35
CA GLY A 95 -24.33 -2.04 -5.18
C GLY A 95 -23.17 -3.05 -5.17
N LEU A 96 -22.01 -2.71 -4.60
CA LEU A 96 -20.82 -3.56 -4.62
C LEU A 96 -20.73 -4.40 -3.34
N ASP A 97 -20.93 -5.70 -3.45
CA ASP A 97 -20.94 -6.62 -2.30
C ASP A 97 -19.59 -6.66 -1.59
N VAL A 98 -18.47 -6.57 -2.34
CA VAL A 98 -17.11 -6.58 -1.78
C VAL A 98 -16.88 -5.52 -0.72
N LEU A 99 -17.61 -4.41 -0.75
CA LEU A 99 -17.50 -3.31 0.22
C LEU A 99 -18.31 -3.57 1.51
N LYS A 100 -19.21 -4.56 1.50
CA LYS A 100 -20.09 -4.93 2.63
C LYS A 100 -19.54 -6.11 3.41
N LEU A 101 -18.75 -6.96 2.72
CA LEU A 101 -18.22 -8.20 3.29
C LEU A 101 -17.10 -7.93 4.30
N GLY A 102 -17.11 -8.66 5.41
CA GLY A 102 -16.02 -8.66 6.38
C GLY A 102 -14.86 -9.56 5.96
N GLN A 103 -13.70 -9.37 6.60
CA GLN A 103 -12.47 -10.14 6.30
C GLN A 103 -12.68 -11.65 6.40
N ALA A 104 -13.39 -12.10 7.42
CA ALA A 104 -13.66 -13.53 7.64
C ALA A 104 -14.51 -14.11 6.51
N GLU A 105 -15.53 -13.39 6.05
CA GLU A 105 -16.39 -13.83 4.95
C GLU A 105 -15.64 -13.84 3.61
N LEU A 106 -14.86 -12.80 3.32
CA LEU A 106 -14.01 -12.73 2.13
C LEU A 106 -13.02 -13.90 2.07
N LEU A 107 -12.34 -14.19 3.18
CA LEU A 107 -11.44 -15.33 3.26
C LEU A 107 -12.18 -16.67 3.19
N GLY A 108 -13.39 -16.76 3.76
CA GLY A 108 -14.27 -17.93 3.66
C GLY A 108 -14.59 -18.24 2.20
N ARG A 109 -15.08 -17.26 1.43
CA ARG A 109 -15.38 -17.40 -0.01
C ARG A 109 -14.17 -17.84 -0.83
N TYR A 110 -12.98 -17.28 -0.52
CA TYR A 110 -11.74 -17.74 -1.17
C TYR A 110 -11.45 -19.22 -0.87
N ARG A 111 -11.60 -19.64 0.40
CA ARG A 111 -11.37 -21.04 0.81
C ARG A 111 -12.35 -22.01 0.18
N GLU A 112 -13.61 -21.64 0.07
CA GLU A 112 -14.63 -22.44 -0.63
C GLU A 112 -14.28 -22.60 -2.11
N ALA A 113 -13.82 -21.51 -2.76
CA ALA A 113 -13.33 -21.59 -4.13
C ALA A 113 -12.17 -22.56 -4.28
N VAL A 114 -11.17 -22.49 -3.36
CA VAL A 114 -10.02 -23.41 -3.33
C VAL A 114 -10.45 -24.86 -3.09
N LYS A 115 -11.39 -25.08 -2.17
CA LYS A 115 -11.93 -26.42 -1.88
C LYS A 115 -12.60 -27.00 -3.11
N ALA A 116 -13.52 -26.27 -3.73
CA ALA A 116 -14.24 -26.71 -4.92
C ALA A 116 -13.29 -26.97 -6.11
N ALA A 117 -12.26 -26.14 -6.31
CA ALA A 117 -11.26 -26.38 -7.35
C ALA A 117 -10.46 -27.68 -7.11
N ARG A 118 -10.14 -28.00 -5.84
CA ARG A 118 -9.46 -29.24 -5.46
C ARG A 118 -10.33 -30.49 -5.64
N GLU A 119 -11.64 -30.38 -5.34
CA GLU A 119 -12.61 -31.45 -5.53
C GLU A 119 -12.78 -31.76 -7.02
N ALA A 120 -13.01 -30.74 -7.85
CA ALA A 120 -13.09 -30.89 -9.29
C ALA A 120 -11.81 -31.55 -9.89
N ARG A 121 -10.63 -31.18 -9.38
CA ARG A 121 -9.37 -31.80 -9.78
C ARG A 121 -9.29 -33.30 -9.41
N ARG A 122 -9.76 -33.68 -8.21
CA ARG A 122 -9.75 -35.09 -7.79
C ARG A 122 -10.67 -35.93 -8.67
N GLU A 123 -11.77 -35.38 -9.12
CA GLU A 123 -12.71 -36.04 -10.02
C GLU A 123 -12.14 -36.20 -11.45
N GLN A 124 -11.31 -35.24 -11.90
CA GLN A 124 -10.64 -35.25 -13.21
C GLN A 124 -9.27 -35.94 -13.22
N ALA A 125 -8.87 -36.56 -12.09
CA ALA A 125 -7.52 -37.02 -11.83
C ALA A 125 -6.92 -37.92 -12.90
N GLN A 126 -6.21 -37.32 -13.85
CA GLN A 126 -5.05 -37.90 -14.55
C GLN A 126 -4.28 -36.79 -15.28
N GLY A 127 -3.11 -36.35 -14.72
CA GLY A 127 -2.12 -35.61 -15.49
C GLY A 127 -1.62 -34.29 -14.89
N MET A 128 -0.38 -33.94 -15.20
CA MET A 128 0.41 -32.80 -14.70
C MET A 128 -0.14 -31.39 -15.04
N LYS A 129 -1.17 -31.24 -15.84
CA LYS A 129 -1.85 -29.94 -16.14
C LYS A 129 -2.78 -29.46 -15.01
N ALA A 130 -3.08 -30.32 -14.05
CA ALA A 130 -4.11 -30.11 -13.04
C ALA A 130 -3.90 -28.95 -12.05
N ASP A 131 -2.65 -28.47 -11.82
CA ASP A 131 -2.39 -27.40 -10.84
C ASP A 131 -2.67 -25.99 -11.42
N ALA A 132 -2.37 -25.75 -12.68
CA ALA A 132 -2.69 -24.50 -13.36
C ALA A 132 -4.21 -24.34 -13.53
N ASP A 133 -4.91 -25.40 -13.88
CA ASP A 133 -6.36 -25.40 -14.07
C ASP A 133 -7.11 -25.18 -12.75
N ALA A 134 -6.65 -25.78 -11.64
CA ALA A 134 -7.21 -25.54 -10.32
C ALA A 134 -7.02 -24.07 -9.86
N LEU A 135 -5.84 -23.51 -10.12
CA LEU A 135 -5.60 -22.09 -9.80
C LEU A 135 -6.48 -21.15 -10.63
N ASN A 136 -6.67 -21.45 -11.92
CA ASN A 136 -7.54 -20.69 -12.80
C ASN A 136 -9.01 -20.79 -12.35
N ALA A 137 -9.47 -21.98 -11.96
CA ALA A 137 -10.82 -22.17 -11.42
C ALA A 137 -11.06 -21.36 -10.12
N VAL A 138 -10.04 -21.26 -9.24
CA VAL A 138 -10.13 -20.37 -8.07
C VAL A 138 -10.23 -18.91 -8.49
N ARG A 139 -9.38 -18.48 -9.44
CA ARG A 139 -9.38 -17.09 -9.96
C ARG A 139 -10.74 -16.72 -10.54
N GLU A 140 -11.34 -17.58 -11.35
CA GLU A 140 -12.65 -17.33 -11.94
C GLU A 140 -13.75 -17.18 -10.88
N LYS A 141 -13.74 -17.97 -9.81
CA LYS A 141 -14.71 -17.86 -8.72
C LYS A 141 -14.58 -16.58 -7.89
N VAL A 142 -13.37 -16.05 -7.73
CA VAL A 142 -13.12 -14.83 -6.96
C VAL A 142 -13.06 -13.57 -7.82
N ARG A 143 -12.98 -13.71 -9.14
CA ARG A 143 -12.91 -12.63 -10.13
C ARG A 143 -14.00 -11.55 -9.96
N PRO A 144 -15.27 -11.89 -9.66
CA PRO A 144 -16.29 -10.88 -9.43
C PRO A 144 -15.95 -9.94 -8.26
N LEU A 145 -15.40 -10.45 -7.15
CA LEU A 145 -15.01 -9.63 -6.00
C LEU A 145 -13.83 -8.70 -6.35
N VAL A 146 -12.84 -9.22 -7.07
CA VAL A 146 -11.70 -8.41 -7.54
C VAL A 146 -12.16 -7.32 -8.52
N ALA A 147 -13.07 -7.67 -9.43
CA ALA A 147 -13.65 -6.71 -10.37
C ALA A 147 -14.47 -5.61 -9.66
N GLN A 148 -15.24 -5.96 -8.62
CA GLN A 148 -15.95 -5.00 -7.81
C GLN A 148 -15.01 -4.06 -7.04
N ALA A 149 -13.87 -4.54 -6.54
CA ALA A 149 -12.84 -3.72 -5.90
C ALA A 149 -12.29 -2.66 -6.87
N ALA A 150 -11.96 -3.06 -8.10
CA ALA A 150 -11.51 -2.15 -9.15
C ALA A 150 -12.61 -1.16 -9.56
N THR A 151 -13.86 -1.62 -9.67
CA THR A 151 -15.02 -0.75 -9.94
C THR A 151 -15.18 0.32 -8.86
N ALA A 152 -15.07 -0.04 -7.59
CA ALA A 152 -15.17 0.90 -6.48
C ALA A 152 -14.10 1.99 -6.58
N ARG A 153 -12.84 1.60 -6.80
CA ARG A 153 -11.69 2.52 -6.91
C ARG A 153 -11.86 3.48 -8.10
N LEU A 154 -12.16 2.95 -9.29
CA LEU A 154 -12.38 3.76 -10.49
C LEU A 154 -13.57 4.72 -10.34
N SER A 155 -14.68 4.26 -9.78
CA SER A 155 -15.86 5.11 -9.59
C SER A 155 -15.57 6.27 -8.65
N ARG A 156 -14.85 6.05 -7.55
CA ARG A 156 -14.41 7.12 -6.64
C ARG A 156 -13.46 8.08 -7.34
N ALA A 157 -12.41 7.59 -7.97
CA ALA A 157 -11.43 8.42 -8.67
C ALA A 157 -12.09 9.33 -9.73
N LEU A 158 -13.11 8.83 -10.44
CA LEU A 158 -13.82 9.60 -11.44
C LEU A 158 -14.83 10.60 -10.84
N GLN A 159 -15.56 10.21 -9.79
CA GLN A 159 -16.77 10.93 -9.37
C GLN A 159 -16.66 11.63 -8.02
N SER A 160 -15.75 11.19 -7.14
CA SER A 160 -15.59 11.80 -5.81
C SER A 160 -15.24 13.28 -5.93
N PRO A 161 -15.90 14.18 -5.19
CA PRO A 161 -15.47 15.57 -5.05
C PRO A 161 -14.19 15.69 -4.21
N ALA A 162 -13.92 14.71 -3.34
CA ALA A 162 -12.72 14.63 -2.50
C ALA A 162 -11.53 14.04 -3.30
N GLN A 163 -11.07 14.75 -4.32
CA GLN A 163 -10.06 14.29 -5.25
C GLN A 163 -8.71 14.03 -4.59
N LEU A 164 -8.33 14.88 -3.62
CA LEU A 164 -7.09 14.68 -2.87
C LEU A 164 -7.13 13.36 -2.08
N GLU A 165 -8.26 13.01 -1.46
CA GLU A 165 -8.42 11.73 -0.78
C GLU A 165 -8.17 10.55 -1.73
N GLU A 166 -8.64 10.64 -2.98
CA GLU A 166 -8.46 9.58 -3.98
C GLU A 166 -6.99 9.46 -4.43
N VAL A 167 -6.33 10.58 -4.71
CA VAL A 167 -4.90 10.61 -5.08
C VAL A 167 -4.01 10.15 -3.92
N MET A 168 -4.32 10.58 -2.69
CA MET A 168 -3.62 10.13 -1.50
C MET A 168 -3.85 8.64 -1.24
N THR A 169 -5.06 8.13 -1.51
CA THR A 169 -5.36 6.69 -1.42
C THR A 169 -4.52 5.90 -2.42
N GLU A 170 -4.38 6.38 -3.66
CA GLU A 170 -3.49 5.78 -4.66
C GLU A 170 -2.04 5.79 -4.19
N PHE A 171 -1.54 6.93 -3.73
CA PHE A 171 -0.16 7.08 -3.25
C PHE A 171 0.16 6.12 -2.10
N TRP A 172 -0.67 6.10 -1.07
CA TRP A 172 -0.46 5.25 0.09
C TRP A 172 -0.70 3.76 -0.19
N PHE A 173 -1.65 3.44 -1.07
CA PHE A 173 -1.83 2.06 -1.52
C PHE A 173 -0.59 1.55 -2.27
N ASN A 174 0.05 2.38 -3.10
CA ASN A 174 1.30 2.04 -3.78
C ASN A 174 2.48 1.94 -2.80
N HIS A 175 2.50 2.78 -1.78
CA HIS A 175 3.53 2.74 -0.73
C HIS A 175 3.44 1.46 0.12
N PHE A 176 2.24 1.08 0.53
CA PHE A 176 1.94 -0.16 1.27
C PHE A 176 1.38 -1.24 0.33
N ASN A 177 1.99 -1.43 -0.82
CA ASN A 177 1.44 -2.27 -1.86
C ASN A 177 1.26 -3.73 -1.44
N VAL A 178 0.17 -4.34 -1.93
CA VAL A 178 -0.08 -5.78 -1.87
C VAL A 178 -0.49 -6.29 -3.25
N PHE A 179 0.01 -7.46 -3.64
CA PHE A 179 -0.27 -8.02 -4.96
C PHE A 179 -1.54 -8.88 -4.97
N ALA A 180 -2.59 -8.40 -5.63
CA ALA A 180 -3.89 -9.07 -5.71
C ALA A 180 -3.84 -10.48 -6.32
N GLY A 181 -2.79 -10.80 -7.09
CA GLY A 181 -2.58 -12.15 -7.66
C GLY A 181 -2.05 -13.20 -6.68
N LYS A 182 -1.61 -12.80 -5.47
CA LYS A 182 -1.05 -13.73 -4.48
C LYS A 182 -2.15 -14.29 -3.57
N ASN A 183 -2.43 -15.60 -3.68
CA ASN A 183 -3.34 -16.32 -2.78
C ASN A 183 -4.68 -15.59 -2.54
N ALA A 184 -5.08 -15.40 -1.27
CA ALA A 184 -6.31 -14.73 -0.86
C ALA A 184 -6.24 -13.19 -0.91
N VAL A 185 -5.10 -12.60 -1.25
CA VAL A 185 -4.94 -11.12 -1.26
C VAL A 185 -5.97 -10.46 -2.16
N GLY A 186 -6.25 -11.05 -3.35
CA GLY A 186 -7.20 -10.49 -4.30
C GLY A 186 -8.59 -10.24 -3.74
N VAL A 187 -9.12 -11.12 -2.91
CA VAL A 187 -10.44 -10.91 -2.28
C VAL A 187 -10.41 -9.93 -1.12
N LEU A 188 -9.23 -9.68 -0.54
CA LEU A 188 -9.04 -8.77 0.59
C LEU A 188 -8.64 -7.34 0.19
N VAL A 189 -8.32 -7.10 -1.09
CA VAL A 189 -7.76 -5.83 -1.56
C VAL A 189 -8.70 -4.65 -1.36
N ALA A 190 -10.01 -4.85 -1.53
CA ALA A 190 -11.01 -3.79 -1.31
C ALA A 190 -11.12 -3.44 0.18
N ASP A 191 -11.13 -4.45 1.06
CA ASP A 191 -11.15 -4.26 2.50
C ASP A 191 -9.86 -3.59 2.99
N TYR A 192 -8.72 -3.97 2.42
CA TYR A 192 -7.41 -3.36 2.70
C TYR A 192 -7.41 -1.85 2.38
N GLU A 193 -7.86 -1.47 1.19
CA GLU A 193 -7.98 -0.05 0.83
C GLU A 193 -8.95 0.69 1.76
N GLN A 194 -10.12 0.09 2.03
CA GLN A 194 -11.19 0.72 2.80
C GLN A 194 -10.86 0.90 4.28
N ARG A 195 -10.17 -0.05 4.89
CA ARG A 195 -9.96 -0.07 6.35
C ARG A 195 -8.55 0.27 6.76
N ALA A 196 -7.54 -0.04 5.94
CA ALA A 196 -6.15 0.17 6.33
C ALA A 196 -5.52 1.42 5.68
N ILE A 197 -6.02 1.86 4.53
CA ILE A 197 -5.44 3.01 3.81
C ILE A 197 -6.33 4.24 3.90
N ARG A 198 -7.52 4.20 3.30
CA ARG A 198 -8.40 5.35 3.09
C ARG A 198 -8.72 6.14 4.37
N PRO A 199 -9.03 5.53 5.52
CA PRO A 199 -9.35 6.28 6.73
C PRO A 199 -8.19 7.12 7.27
N HIS A 200 -6.96 6.80 6.86
CA HIS A 200 -5.74 7.35 7.42
C HIS A 200 -4.98 8.29 6.47
N VAL A 201 -5.42 8.49 5.21
CA VAL A 201 -4.67 9.25 4.19
C VAL A 201 -4.41 10.72 4.57
N LEU A 202 -5.24 11.30 5.44
CA LEU A 202 -5.07 12.62 6.06
C LEU A 202 -5.10 12.51 7.60
N GLY A 203 -4.80 11.33 8.14
CA GLY A 203 -4.68 11.05 9.58
C GLY A 203 -3.22 10.98 10.04
N ARG A 204 -2.93 10.09 10.98
CA ARG A 204 -1.55 9.87 11.44
C ARG A 204 -0.90 8.72 10.70
N PHE A 205 0.35 8.90 10.29
CA PHE A 205 1.14 7.86 9.61
C PHE A 205 1.23 6.58 10.46
N ARG A 206 1.45 6.71 11.78
CA ARG A 206 1.52 5.57 12.70
C ARG A 206 0.25 4.72 12.69
N ASP A 207 -0.91 5.35 12.57
CA ASP A 207 -2.20 4.64 12.54
C ASP A 207 -2.34 3.84 11.23
N MET A 208 -1.97 4.45 10.10
CA MET A 208 -1.94 3.77 8.81
C MET A 208 -0.94 2.61 8.80
N LEU A 209 0.27 2.82 9.31
CA LEU A 209 1.30 1.79 9.44
C LEU A 209 0.80 0.62 10.28
N GLY A 210 0.14 0.89 11.40
CA GLY A 210 -0.45 -0.14 12.25
C GLY A 210 -1.63 -0.88 11.61
N ALA A 211 -2.49 -0.15 10.90
CA ALA A 211 -3.63 -0.73 10.19
C ALA A 211 -3.16 -1.65 9.06
N THR A 212 -2.17 -1.22 8.27
CA THR A 212 -1.60 -2.04 7.19
C THR A 212 -0.84 -3.25 7.73
N ALA A 213 -0.07 -3.08 8.80
CA ALA A 213 0.72 -4.14 9.42
C ALA A 213 -0.12 -5.31 9.94
N ARG A 214 -1.28 -5.02 10.50
CA ARG A 214 -2.20 -6.04 11.03
C ARG A 214 -3.19 -6.58 10.00
N HIS A 215 -3.25 -5.98 8.81
CA HIS A 215 -4.24 -6.38 7.83
C HIS A 215 -3.91 -7.76 7.21
N PRO A 216 -4.90 -8.65 7.09
CA PRO A 216 -4.71 -9.99 6.50
C PRO A 216 -4.05 -9.98 5.12
N ALA A 217 -4.38 -9.00 4.27
CA ALA A 217 -3.77 -8.89 2.94
C ALA A 217 -2.25 -8.73 3.02
N MET A 218 -1.73 -7.86 3.92
CA MET A 218 -0.30 -7.65 4.11
C MET A 218 0.37 -8.87 4.74
N LEU A 219 -0.21 -9.44 5.80
CA LEU A 219 0.32 -10.61 6.49
C LEU A 219 0.41 -11.85 5.57
N ILE A 220 -0.52 -11.99 4.61
CA ILE A 220 -0.47 -13.02 3.57
C ILE A 220 0.53 -12.65 2.48
N TYR A 221 0.53 -11.39 2.04
CA TYR A 221 1.39 -10.95 0.94
C TYR A 221 2.88 -11.10 1.27
N LEU A 222 3.29 -10.71 2.46
CA LEU A 222 4.68 -10.79 2.92
C LEU A 222 4.97 -12.01 3.80
N ASP A 223 4.05 -12.99 3.82
CA ASP A 223 4.18 -14.29 4.47
C ASP A 223 4.41 -14.25 5.99
N ASN A 224 4.17 -13.11 6.66
CA ASN A 224 4.35 -13.01 8.12
C ASN A 224 3.40 -13.94 8.89
N ALA A 225 2.22 -14.23 8.35
CA ALA A 225 1.30 -15.19 8.94
C ALA A 225 1.90 -16.61 9.10
N GLN A 226 3.03 -16.88 8.43
CA GLN A 226 3.78 -18.13 8.51
C GLN A 226 5.07 -18.02 9.33
N SER A 227 5.43 -16.80 9.83
CA SER A 227 6.63 -16.57 10.64
C SER A 227 6.43 -17.10 12.06
N VAL A 228 7.31 -17.97 12.50
CA VAL A 228 7.24 -18.61 13.82
C VAL A 228 8.62 -18.67 14.46
N VAL A 229 8.65 -18.78 15.80
CA VAL A 229 9.89 -19.00 16.56
C VAL A 229 10.63 -20.24 16.05
N ALA A 230 11.95 -20.19 16.09
CA ALA A 230 12.78 -21.33 15.74
C ALA A 230 12.43 -22.56 16.62
N GLY A 231 12.32 -23.73 16.00
CA GLY A 231 11.92 -24.94 16.72
C GLY A 231 10.43 -25.04 17.06
N TYR A 232 9.59 -24.19 16.45
CA TYR A 232 8.14 -24.28 16.66
C TYR A 232 7.59 -25.64 16.31
N GLU A 233 6.87 -26.22 17.25
CA GLU A 233 6.12 -27.47 17.06
C GLU A 233 4.61 -27.20 17.08
N PRO A 234 3.88 -27.66 16.05
CA PRO A 234 2.42 -27.58 16.07
C PRO A 234 1.82 -28.31 17.29
N PRO A 235 0.64 -27.91 17.78
CA PRO A 235 -0.07 -28.62 18.85
C PRO A 235 -0.23 -30.10 18.55
N GLN A 236 -0.22 -30.96 19.59
CA GLN A 236 -0.26 -32.41 19.46
C GLN A 236 -1.39 -32.91 18.54
N ARG A 237 -2.57 -32.32 18.62
CA ARG A 237 -3.70 -32.66 17.72
C ARG A 237 -3.35 -32.43 16.24
N ALA A 238 -2.69 -31.30 15.94
CA ALA A 238 -2.25 -30.98 14.59
C ALA A 238 -1.14 -31.93 14.13
N ARG A 239 -0.19 -32.29 15.02
CA ARG A 239 0.88 -33.25 14.72
C ARG A 239 0.31 -34.63 14.38
N ARG A 240 -0.70 -35.13 15.12
CA ARG A 240 -1.41 -36.37 14.79
C ARG A 240 -2.07 -36.31 13.42
N PHE A 241 -2.80 -35.23 13.13
CA PHE A 241 -3.43 -35.05 11.83
C PHE A 241 -2.41 -34.99 10.67
N LEU A 242 -1.26 -34.36 10.90
CA LEU A 242 -0.17 -34.28 9.92
C LEU A 242 0.58 -35.61 9.75
N ALA A 243 0.59 -36.45 10.76
CA ALA A 243 1.17 -37.81 10.67
C ALA A 243 0.39 -38.71 9.69
N GLU A 244 -0.95 -38.50 9.66
CA GLU A 244 -1.85 -39.22 8.73
C GLU A 244 -1.84 -38.59 7.32
N ARG A 245 -1.25 -37.38 7.13
CA ARG A 245 -1.24 -36.62 5.89
C ARG A 245 0.14 -36.00 5.63
N PRO A 246 1.14 -36.80 5.26
CA PRO A 246 2.52 -36.33 5.09
C PRO A 246 2.67 -35.20 4.07
N GLU A 247 1.79 -35.14 3.05
CA GLU A 247 1.77 -34.12 2.02
C GLU A 247 1.44 -32.71 2.55
N LEU A 248 0.87 -32.62 3.76
CA LEU A 248 0.57 -31.36 4.41
C LEU A 248 1.72 -30.84 5.29
N LYS A 249 2.73 -31.67 5.58
CA LYS A 249 3.87 -31.27 6.43
C LYS A 249 4.63 -30.08 5.87
N ALA A 250 4.81 -30.00 4.56
CA ALA A 250 5.47 -28.88 3.89
C ALA A 250 4.73 -27.53 4.04
N ARG A 251 3.49 -27.54 4.53
CA ARG A 251 2.68 -26.34 4.77
C ARG A 251 2.73 -25.85 6.21
N VAL A 252 3.38 -26.59 7.08
CA VAL A 252 3.58 -26.19 8.48
C VAL A 252 4.66 -25.12 8.51
N PRO A 253 4.43 -23.98 9.16
CA PRO A 253 5.47 -22.99 9.38
C PRO A 253 6.65 -23.63 10.13
N SER A 254 7.87 -23.40 9.67
CA SER A 254 9.05 -24.09 10.19
C SER A 254 10.12 -23.17 10.78
N GLY A 255 9.91 -21.87 10.74
CA GLY A 255 10.90 -20.92 11.27
C GLY A 255 10.59 -19.46 10.96
N LEU A 256 11.59 -18.66 11.20
CA LEU A 256 11.54 -17.20 11.02
C LEU A 256 11.40 -16.84 9.54
N ASN A 257 10.50 -15.92 9.23
CA ASN A 257 10.37 -15.29 7.91
C ASN A 257 10.71 -13.79 8.03
N GLU A 258 11.78 -13.38 7.37
CA GLU A 258 12.29 -12.00 7.42
C GLU A 258 11.63 -11.07 6.39
N ASN A 259 10.86 -11.59 5.44
CA ASN A 259 10.35 -10.82 4.31
C ASN A 259 9.58 -9.58 4.78
N TYR A 260 8.61 -9.77 5.68
CA TYR A 260 7.83 -8.66 6.18
C TYR A 260 8.68 -7.64 6.98
N ALA A 261 9.56 -8.11 7.84
CA ALA A 261 10.42 -7.22 8.62
C ALA A 261 11.32 -6.36 7.72
N ARG A 262 11.85 -6.96 6.65
CA ARG A 262 12.65 -6.26 5.64
C ARG A 262 11.84 -5.19 4.94
N GLU A 263 10.69 -5.53 4.38
CA GLU A 263 9.83 -4.59 3.67
C GLU A 263 9.32 -3.47 4.58
N LEU A 264 9.03 -3.80 5.85
CA LEU A 264 8.59 -2.83 6.85
C LEU A 264 9.67 -1.76 7.12
N MET A 265 10.95 -2.16 7.20
CA MET A 265 12.05 -1.22 7.39
C MET A 265 12.45 -0.53 6.07
N GLU A 266 12.57 -1.28 4.99
CA GLU A 266 13.15 -0.82 3.74
C GLU A 266 12.18 0.01 2.89
N LEU A 267 10.94 -0.49 2.67
CA LEU A 267 9.98 0.16 1.78
C LEU A 267 8.95 1.01 2.52
N HIS A 268 8.51 0.55 3.68
CA HIS A 268 7.39 1.20 4.38
C HIS A 268 7.82 2.31 5.33
N THR A 269 9.10 2.29 5.81
CA THR A 269 9.54 3.26 6.82
C THR A 269 10.92 3.86 6.52
N LEU A 270 12.01 3.25 6.98
CA LEU A 270 13.35 3.84 7.03
C LEU A 270 13.95 4.18 5.66
N GLY A 271 13.59 3.42 4.64
CA GLY A 271 14.25 3.44 3.34
C GLY A 271 15.50 2.54 3.31
N VAL A 272 16.00 2.23 2.10
CA VAL A 272 17.18 1.37 1.89
C VAL A 272 18.39 1.89 2.67
N ASP A 273 18.59 3.21 2.69
CA ASP A 273 19.70 3.90 3.37
C ASP A 273 19.35 4.33 4.80
N GLY A 274 18.37 3.68 5.43
CA GLY A 274 17.82 4.08 6.73
C GLY A 274 18.70 3.84 7.95
N GLY A 275 19.95 3.32 7.75
CA GLY A 275 20.95 3.16 8.81
C GLY A 275 20.78 1.89 9.65
N TYR A 276 20.04 0.89 9.18
CA TYR A 276 19.88 -0.42 9.81
C TYR A 276 20.77 -1.48 9.14
N ALA A 277 21.02 -2.58 9.85
CA ALA A 277 21.78 -3.72 9.38
C ALA A 277 20.91 -4.95 9.20
N GLN A 278 21.42 -5.99 8.53
CA GLN A 278 20.73 -7.30 8.38
C GLN A 278 20.29 -7.87 9.74
N ARG A 279 21.08 -7.66 10.79
CA ARG A 279 20.72 -8.09 12.14
C ARG A 279 19.41 -7.45 12.62
N ASP A 280 19.22 -6.16 12.34
CA ASP A 280 18.00 -5.45 12.74
C ASP A 280 16.76 -6.02 12.03
N VAL A 281 16.90 -6.45 10.77
CA VAL A 281 15.83 -7.15 10.05
C VAL A 281 15.48 -8.48 10.74
N THR A 282 16.49 -9.27 11.12
CA THR A 282 16.26 -10.53 11.82
C THR A 282 15.62 -10.31 13.19
N GLU A 283 16.09 -9.34 13.96
CA GLU A 283 15.53 -9.03 15.28
C GLU A 283 14.07 -8.52 15.16
N LEU A 284 13.78 -7.66 14.17
CA LEU A 284 12.40 -7.24 13.91
C LEU A 284 11.51 -8.41 13.49
N ALA A 285 12.02 -9.33 12.66
CA ALA A 285 11.27 -10.53 12.28
C ALA A 285 10.95 -11.39 13.50
N ARG A 286 11.86 -11.51 14.48
CA ARG A 286 11.61 -12.18 15.77
C ARG A 286 10.52 -11.48 16.58
N MET A 287 10.51 -10.13 16.61
CA MET A 287 9.46 -9.34 17.28
C MET A 287 8.09 -9.56 16.64
N LEU A 288 8.03 -9.80 15.33
CA LEU A 288 6.79 -9.99 14.57
C LEU A 288 6.33 -11.45 14.47
N THR A 289 7.09 -12.42 15.03
CA THR A 289 6.61 -13.79 15.13
C THR A 289 5.32 -13.88 15.94
N GLY A 290 4.43 -14.77 15.56
CA GLY A 290 3.12 -14.91 16.20
C GLY A 290 2.05 -13.92 15.71
N TRP A 291 2.43 -12.85 14.98
CA TRP A 291 1.47 -11.98 14.28
C TRP A 291 0.91 -12.75 13.08
N GLY A 292 -0.36 -13.09 13.12
CA GLY A 292 -0.98 -13.94 12.14
C GLY A 292 -2.49 -13.74 12.03
N LEU A 293 -3.19 -14.80 11.64
CA LEU A 293 -4.61 -14.75 11.34
C LEU A 293 -5.38 -15.81 12.15
N ASP A 294 -6.51 -15.40 12.73
CA ASP A 294 -7.51 -16.34 13.24
C ASP A 294 -8.34 -16.91 12.07
N THR A 295 -7.77 -17.91 11.46
CA THR A 295 -8.40 -18.57 10.30
C THR A 295 -9.63 -19.41 10.67
N ARG A 296 -9.92 -19.64 11.96
CA ARG A 296 -11.12 -20.34 12.42
C ARG A 296 -12.37 -19.48 12.18
N LYS A 297 -12.26 -18.15 12.37
CA LYS A 297 -13.35 -17.22 12.06
C LYS A 297 -13.85 -17.38 10.61
N ALA A 298 -12.94 -17.52 9.66
CA ALA A 298 -13.30 -17.74 8.26
C ALA A 298 -13.94 -19.11 7.98
N LEU A 299 -13.74 -20.11 8.86
CA LEU A 299 -14.34 -21.45 8.71
C LEU A 299 -15.75 -21.53 9.26
N VAL A 300 -16.09 -20.73 10.27
CA VAL A 300 -17.37 -20.76 10.96
C VAL A 300 -18.30 -19.60 10.56
N GLY A 301 -17.96 -18.86 9.50
CA GLY A 301 -18.75 -17.69 9.11
C GLY A 301 -18.69 -16.55 10.14
N GLY A 302 -17.60 -16.45 10.89
CA GLY A 302 -17.42 -15.42 11.91
C GLY A 302 -17.33 -14.02 11.34
N THR A 303 -17.53 -13.03 12.18
CA THR A 303 -17.44 -11.59 11.83
C THR A 303 -16.20 -10.95 12.45
N GLY A 304 -15.85 -9.75 11.98
CA GLY A 304 -14.76 -8.94 12.51
C GLY A 304 -13.40 -9.22 11.89
N ASP A 305 -12.38 -8.62 12.48
CA ASP A 305 -11.02 -8.66 11.97
C ASP A 305 -10.39 -10.04 12.17
N LEU A 306 -9.53 -10.40 11.23
CA LEU A 306 -8.84 -11.70 11.24
C LEU A 306 -7.49 -11.64 11.93
N PHE A 307 -6.94 -10.46 12.23
CA PHE A 307 -5.66 -10.37 12.94
C PHE A 307 -5.74 -11.12 14.29
N ALA A 308 -4.72 -11.92 14.55
CA ALA A 308 -4.57 -12.61 15.82
C ALA A 308 -3.09 -12.79 16.17
N PHE A 309 -2.78 -12.66 17.44
CA PHE A 309 -1.47 -13.00 17.99
C PHE A 309 -1.52 -14.40 18.61
N ASP A 310 -0.56 -15.26 18.25
CA ASP A 310 -0.37 -16.59 18.86
C ASP A 310 0.96 -16.64 19.62
N ALA A 311 0.89 -16.51 20.93
CA ALA A 311 2.07 -16.52 21.80
C ALA A 311 2.93 -17.79 21.69
N ARG A 312 2.36 -18.93 21.26
CA ARG A 312 3.11 -20.19 21.06
C ARG A 312 4.02 -20.15 19.84
N LYS A 313 3.75 -19.24 18.91
CA LYS A 313 4.53 -19.01 17.70
C LYS A 313 5.55 -17.90 17.87
N HIS A 314 5.43 -17.13 18.95
CA HIS A 314 6.23 -15.97 19.21
C HIS A 314 7.57 -16.32 19.84
N ASP A 315 8.62 -15.61 19.44
CA ASP A 315 9.94 -15.64 20.08
C ASP A 315 9.92 -14.71 21.32
N ALA A 316 9.83 -15.31 22.50
CA ALA A 316 9.74 -14.58 23.75
C ALA A 316 11.10 -14.11 24.32
N GLY A 317 12.23 -14.42 23.64
CA GLY A 317 13.56 -13.96 24.06
C GLY A 317 13.71 -12.44 23.89
N SER A 318 14.67 -11.84 24.60
CA SER A 318 15.06 -10.44 24.37
C SER A 318 15.66 -10.26 22.98
N LYS A 319 15.53 -9.07 22.40
CA LYS A 319 16.04 -8.68 21.10
C LYS A 319 16.94 -7.46 21.24
N THR A 320 17.97 -7.36 20.40
CA THR A 320 18.75 -6.12 20.27
C THR A 320 18.48 -5.53 18.91
N TRP A 321 17.67 -4.48 18.85
CA TRP A 321 17.15 -3.90 17.62
C TRP A 321 17.40 -2.39 17.57
N LEU A 322 17.93 -1.90 16.45
CA LEU A 322 18.32 -0.50 16.25
C LEU A 322 19.15 0.06 17.44
N GLY A 323 20.07 -0.73 17.95
CA GLY A 323 20.92 -0.37 19.09
C GLY A 323 20.26 -0.40 20.45
N GLN A 324 19.01 -0.78 20.57
CA GLN A 324 18.25 -0.85 21.82
C GLN A 324 17.91 -2.30 22.20
N THR A 325 17.86 -2.59 23.50
CA THR A 325 17.38 -3.88 23.98
C THR A 325 15.87 -3.82 24.19
N VAL A 326 15.15 -4.68 23.46
CA VAL A 326 13.70 -4.88 23.60
C VAL A 326 13.47 -6.17 24.39
N GLN A 327 12.85 -6.03 25.56
CA GLN A 327 12.50 -7.18 26.39
C GLN A 327 11.31 -7.94 25.80
N GLY A 328 11.23 -9.24 26.06
CA GLY A 328 10.10 -10.05 25.60
C GLY A 328 8.77 -9.50 26.16
N GLY A 329 7.87 -9.12 25.26
CA GLY A 329 6.58 -8.51 25.58
C GLY A 329 5.43 -9.01 24.71
N GLY A 330 5.66 -10.06 23.91
CA GLY A 330 4.65 -10.66 23.06
C GLY A 330 4.18 -9.72 21.95
N GLN A 331 2.87 -9.59 21.75
CA GLN A 331 2.32 -8.71 20.72
C GLN A 331 2.81 -7.26 20.82
N ALA A 332 3.04 -6.77 22.04
CA ALA A 332 3.47 -5.39 22.28
C ALA A 332 4.86 -5.06 21.67
N GLU A 333 5.71 -6.04 21.45
CA GLU A 333 7.00 -5.85 20.78
C GLU A 333 6.83 -5.33 19.35
N GLY A 334 5.92 -5.95 18.59
CA GLY A 334 5.60 -5.49 17.25
C GLY A 334 4.97 -4.09 17.24
N GLU A 335 4.08 -3.79 18.20
CA GLU A 335 3.49 -2.44 18.33
C GLU A 335 4.57 -1.40 18.65
N HIS A 336 5.48 -1.71 19.59
CA HIS A 336 6.63 -0.86 19.91
C HIS A 336 7.53 -0.63 18.68
N ALA A 337 7.77 -1.66 17.89
CA ALA A 337 8.55 -1.51 16.66
C ALA A 337 7.88 -0.54 15.69
N LEU A 338 6.56 -0.62 15.52
CA LEU A 338 5.82 0.33 14.67
C LEU A 338 5.90 1.76 15.22
N ASP A 339 5.87 1.96 16.54
CA ASP A 339 6.03 3.28 17.17
C ASP A 339 7.41 3.88 16.88
N VAL A 340 8.47 3.08 17.08
CA VAL A 340 9.86 3.51 16.83
C VAL A 340 10.06 3.82 15.34
N LEU A 341 9.60 2.96 14.45
CA LEU A 341 9.75 3.16 13.01
C LEU A 341 8.98 4.39 12.51
N ALA A 342 7.76 4.61 13.00
CA ALA A 342 6.96 5.78 12.61
C ALA A 342 7.59 7.10 13.05
N ALA A 343 8.25 7.13 14.20
CA ALA A 343 8.89 8.32 14.75
C ALA A 343 10.33 8.53 14.25
N HIS A 344 10.91 7.57 13.53
CA HIS A 344 12.31 7.59 13.14
C HIS A 344 12.63 8.71 12.13
N PRO A 345 13.74 9.47 12.31
CA PRO A 345 14.11 10.55 11.39
C PRO A 345 14.32 10.10 9.93
N ALA A 346 14.83 8.86 9.72
CA ALA A 346 14.98 8.30 8.39
C ALA A 346 13.61 8.08 7.71
N THR A 347 12.59 7.66 8.47
CA THR A 347 11.21 7.53 7.98
C THR A 347 10.65 8.86 7.51
N ALA A 348 10.82 9.92 8.30
CA ALA A 348 10.39 11.25 7.92
C ALA A 348 11.03 11.69 6.60
N ARG A 349 12.33 11.47 6.44
CA ARG A 349 13.06 11.82 5.22
C ARG A 349 12.66 10.95 4.02
N HIS A 350 12.53 9.64 4.21
CA HIS A 350 12.11 8.71 3.17
C HIS A 350 10.71 9.07 2.64
N LEU A 351 9.75 9.28 3.54
CA LEU A 351 8.39 9.66 3.17
C LEU A 351 8.36 11.04 2.51
N ALA A 352 9.11 12.02 3.03
CA ALA A 352 9.23 13.34 2.43
C ALA A 352 9.74 13.28 0.99
N THR A 353 10.78 12.47 0.74
CA THR A 353 11.32 12.27 -0.60
C THR A 353 10.29 11.66 -1.54
N LYS A 354 9.64 10.54 -1.13
CA LYS A 354 8.61 9.88 -1.95
C LYS A 354 7.42 10.78 -2.22
N PHE A 355 7.01 11.58 -1.24
CA PHE A 355 5.88 12.50 -1.37
C PHE A 355 6.22 13.66 -2.32
N ALA A 356 7.39 14.27 -2.17
CA ALA A 356 7.85 15.31 -3.09
C ALA A 356 8.03 14.76 -4.51
N GLN A 357 8.53 13.54 -4.67
CA GLN A 357 8.61 12.85 -5.95
C GLN A 357 7.23 12.64 -6.59
N ALA A 358 6.24 12.23 -5.81
CA ALA A 358 4.90 11.97 -6.32
C ALA A 358 4.21 13.27 -6.77
N PHE A 359 4.36 14.35 -6.01
CA PHE A 359 3.54 15.55 -6.18
C PHE A 359 4.24 16.74 -6.88
N VAL A 360 5.58 16.74 -6.96
CA VAL A 360 6.31 17.90 -7.50
C VAL A 360 7.16 17.52 -8.71
N ALA A 361 8.21 16.73 -8.53
CA ALA A 361 9.14 16.35 -9.60
C ALA A 361 9.84 15.03 -9.28
N ASP A 362 10.37 14.32 -10.30
CA ASP A 362 11.11 13.07 -10.09
C ASP A 362 12.42 13.29 -9.31
N ASP A 363 13.04 14.47 -9.47
CA ASP A 363 14.17 14.95 -8.67
C ASP A 363 13.75 16.20 -7.89
N PRO A 364 13.10 16.06 -6.74
CA PRO A 364 12.53 17.19 -6.01
C PRO A 364 13.62 18.01 -5.31
N PRO A 365 13.41 19.34 -5.15
CA PRO A 365 14.33 20.18 -4.42
C PRO A 365 14.60 19.68 -3.00
N THR A 366 15.86 19.60 -2.60
CA THR A 366 16.25 19.15 -1.25
C THR A 366 15.64 20.03 -0.15
N SER A 367 15.44 21.33 -0.42
CA SER A 367 14.75 22.26 0.50
C SER A 367 13.33 21.81 0.80
N LEU A 368 12.58 21.40 -0.22
CA LEU A 368 11.21 20.89 -0.05
C LEU A 368 11.22 19.58 0.76
N VAL A 369 12.10 18.64 0.42
CA VAL A 369 12.22 17.38 1.15
C VAL A 369 12.52 17.65 2.64
N GLN A 370 13.42 18.61 2.93
CA GLN A 370 13.73 18.99 4.31
C GLN A 370 12.52 19.62 5.02
N LYS A 371 11.81 20.57 4.38
CA LYS A 371 10.59 21.19 4.94
C LYS A 371 9.54 20.12 5.29
N LEU A 372 9.31 19.18 4.39
CA LEU A 372 8.37 18.09 4.59
C LEU A 372 8.81 17.16 5.73
N ALA A 373 10.08 16.75 5.77
CA ALA A 373 10.61 15.90 6.82
C ALA A 373 10.52 16.56 8.22
N ASP A 374 10.77 17.86 8.29
CA ASP A 374 10.67 18.62 9.55
C ASP A 374 9.22 18.76 9.99
N SER A 375 8.29 19.04 9.07
CA SER A 375 6.85 19.04 9.35
C SER A 375 6.37 17.69 9.85
N PHE A 376 6.77 16.60 9.22
CA PHE A 376 6.42 15.24 9.65
C PHE A 376 6.88 14.95 11.08
N LYS A 377 8.12 15.29 11.42
CA LYS A 377 8.66 15.12 12.77
C LYS A 377 7.94 15.99 13.80
N ALA A 378 7.76 17.29 13.49
CA ALA A 378 7.16 18.25 14.40
C ALA A 378 5.70 17.92 14.75
N THR A 379 4.97 17.32 13.82
CA THR A 379 3.55 16.97 13.98
C THR A 379 3.31 15.52 14.43
N GLY A 380 4.39 14.74 14.63
CA GLY A 380 4.27 13.30 14.95
C GLY A 380 3.62 12.49 13.83
N GLY A 381 3.92 12.83 12.58
CA GLY A 381 3.43 12.12 11.39
C GLY A 381 1.97 12.44 11.03
N ASP A 382 1.49 13.66 11.30
CA ASP A 382 0.18 14.12 10.83
C ASP A 382 0.22 14.34 9.32
N LEU A 383 -0.48 13.51 8.55
CA LEU A 383 -0.45 13.52 7.10
C LEU A 383 -1.23 14.69 6.48
N ARG A 384 -2.18 15.27 7.21
CA ARG A 384 -2.89 16.48 6.78
C ARG A 384 -1.94 17.68 6.84
N GLU A 385 -1.21 17.84 7.94
CA GLU A 385 -0.20 18.90 8.08
C GLU A 385 0.97 18.70 7.11
N PHE A 386 1.37 17.47 6.88
CA PHE A 386 2.36 17.09 5.88
C PHE A 386 1.93 17.53 4.47
N THR A 387 0.66 17.29 4.11
CA THR A 387 0.07 17.73 2.83
C THR A 387 -0.08 19.25 2.77
N ARG A 388 -0.48 19.87 3.89
CA ARG A 388 -0.58 21.34 3.98
C ARG A 388 0.79 22.00 3.78
N THR A 389 1.85 21.41 4.34
CA THR A 389 3.24 21.88 4.15
C THR A 389 3.65 21.82 2.68
N LEU A 390 3.29 20.75 1.96
CA LEU A 390 3.52 20.65 0.52
C LEU A 390 2.80 21.76 -0.25
N ILE A 391 1.50 21.92 0.00
CA ILE A 391 0.66 22.92 -0.68
C ILE A 391 1.13 24.37 -0.38
N GLY A 392 1.66 24.60 0.82
CA GLY A 392 2.19 25.90 1.24
C GLY A 392 3.62 26.19 0.77
N ALA A 393 4.31 25.24 0.15
CA ALA A 393 5.70 25.41 -0.26
C ALA A 393 5.81 26.08 -1.63
N ASP A 394 6.69 27.07 -1.77
CA ASP A 394 6.93 27.76 -3.04
C ASP A 394 7.39 26.80 -4.15
N GLU A 395 8.13 25.76 -3.77
CA GLU A 395 8.62 24.73 -4.68
C GLU A 395 7.46 23.97 -5.38
N PHE A 396 6.33 23.80 -4.71
CA PHE A 396 5.14 23.19 -5.31
C PHE A 396 4.54 24.08 -6.39
N TRP A 397 4.59 25.40 -6.22
CA TRP A 397 4.04 26.40 -7.15
C TRP A 397 5.05 26.95 -8.14
N SER A 398 6.25 26.37 -8.19
CA SER A 398 7.29 26.85 -9.09
C SER A 398 6.97 26.52 -10.56
N ARG A 399 7.56 27.30 -11.49
CA ARG A 399 7.44 27.06 -12.94
C ARG A 399 8.03 25.69 -13.31
N GLU A 400 9.08 25.27 -12.62
CA GLU A 400 9.76 23.98 -12.81
C GLU A 400 8.87 22.80 -12.38
N ALA A 401 8.01 22.98 -11.38
CA ALA A 401 7.06 21.95 -10.94
C ALA A 401 5.82 21.88 -11.85
N TYR A 402 5.49 22.99 -12.52
CA TYR A 402 4.33 23.03 -13.41
C TYR A 402 4.49 22.09 -14.60
N GLN A 403 3.58 21.14 -14.74
CA GLN A 403 3.62 20.09 -15.76
C GLN A 403 4.91 19.23 -15.78
N ALA A 404 5.67 19.21 -14.69
CA ALA A 404 6.92 18.43 -14.59
C ALA A 404 6.70 16.91 -14.56
N LYS A 405 5.53 16.46 -14.13
CA LYS A 405 5.25 15.01 -13.97
C LYS A 405 4.43 14.46 -15.13
N PHE A 406 4.87 13.36 -15.70
CA PHE A 406 4.04 12.55 -16.58
C PHE A 406 2.96 11.82 -15.78
N LYS A 407 1.76 11.76 -16.34
CA LYS A 407 0.70 10.93 -15.79
C LYS A 407 1.01 9.47 -16.06
N THR A 408 0.84 8.62 -15.05
CA THR A 408 0.83 7.17 -15.27
C THR A 408 -0.30 6.79 -16.25
N PRO A 409 -0.26 5.62 -16.90
CA PRO A 409 -1.38 5.18 -17.75
C PRO A 409 -2.73 5.24 -17.04
N TYR A 410 -2.78 4.85 -15.76
CA TYR A 410 -3.97 4.94 -14.93
C TYR A 410 -4.44 6.41 -14.74
N GLN A 411 -3.55 7.30 -14.36
CA GLN A 411 -3.86 8.72 -14.18
C GLN A 411 -4.24 9.40 -15.49
N TYR A 412 -3.61 9.02 -16.60
CA TYR A 412 -3.95 9.53 -17.94
C TYR A 412 -5.37 9.14 -18.34
N LEU A 413 -5.72 7.88 -18.16
CA LEU A 413 -7.07 7.37 -18.43
C LEU A 413 -8.12 8.11 -17.59
N LEU A 414 -7.92 8.20 -16.27
CA LEU A 414 -8.83 8.91 -15.38
C LEU A 414 -8.98 10.39 -15.77
N SER A 415 -7.86 11.04 -16.05
CA SER A 415 -7.84 12.45 -16.47
C SER A 415 -8.61 12.69 -17.77
N SER A 416 -8.46 11.80 -18.74
CA SER A 416 -9.19 11.86 -20.03
C SER A 416 -10.69 11.65 -19.83
N LEU A 417 -11.09 10.65 -19.04
CA LEU A 417 -12.50 10.40 -18.74
C LEU A 417 -13.14 11.57 -17.99
N ARG A 418 -12.41 12.18 -17.04
CA ARG A 418 -12.88 13.35 -16.31
C ARG A 418 -13.03 14.57 -17.21
N ALA A 419 -12.03 14.85 -18.07
CA ALA A 419 -12.07 15.95 -19.02
C ALA A 419 -13.24 15.86 -20.01
N LEU A 420 -13.64 14.65 -20.37
CA LEU A 420 -14.77 14.36 -21.25
C LEU A 420 -16.09 14.15 -20.49
N ASP A 421 -16.08 14.23 -19.16
CA ASP A 421 -17.20 13.92 -18.25
C ASP A 421 -17.82 12.54 -18.52
N LEU A 422 -17.00 11.57 -18.90
CA LEU A 422 -17.42 10.22 -19.24
C LEU A 422 -17.43 9.33 -17.99
N GLN A 423 -18.52 8.59 -17.84
CA GLN A 423 -18.70 7.59 -16.80
C GLN A 423 -18.96 6.23 -17.46
N PRO A 424 -17.93 5.38 -17.58
CA PRO A 424 -18.10 4.07 -18.19
C PRO A 424 -19.10 3.24 -17.39
N ALA A 425 -20.07 2.65 -18.08
CA ALA A 425 -21.06 1.77 -17.46
C ALA A 425 -20.37 0.54 -16.83
N ASP A 426 -19.36 0.00 -17.48
CA ASP A 426 -18.51 -1.07 -16.99
C ASP A 426 -17.03 -0.65 -17.03
N PRO A 427 -16.47 -0.26 -15.88
CA PRO A 427 -15.07 0.15 -15.80
C PRO A 427 -14.08 -1.00 -16.00
N ARG A 428 -14.53 -2.26 -16.02
CA ARG A 428 -13.65 -3.43 -16.22
C ARG A 428 -12.98 -3.41 -17.59
N ASN A 429 -13.65 -2.88 -18.60
CA ASN A 429 -13.09 -2.74 -19.93
C ASN A 429 -11.89 -1.78 -19.99
N LEU A 430 -11.78 -0.86 -19.02
CA LEU A 430 -10.67 0.07 -18.88
C LEU A 430 -9.42 -0.57 -18.25
N LEU A 431 -9.58 -1.71 -17.57
CA LEU A 431 -8.47 -2.43 -16.92
C LEU A 431 -7.79 -3.41 -17.89
N ALA A 432 -8.37 -3.64 -19.05
CA ALA A 432 -7.86 -4.53 -20.09
C ALA A 432 -7.11 -3.77 -21.20
N ALA A 433 -7.23 -2.45 -21.25
CA ALA A 433 -6.53 -1.56 -22.17
C ALA A 433 -5.23 -1.02 -21.56
#